data_05558dc287c8a454590e2c9829bfdc3d
#
_entry.id   05558dc287c8a454590e2c9829bfdc3d
#
_cell.length_a   1.000
_cell.length_b   1.000
_cell.length_c   1.000
_cell.angle_alpha   90.00
_cell.angle_beta   90.00
_cell.angle_gamma   90.00
#
_symmetry.space_group_name_H-M   'P 1'
#
loop_
_entity.id
_entity.type
_entity.pdbx_description
1 polymer ?
#
loop_
_entity_poly.entity_id
_entity_poly.type
_entity_poly.pdbx_seq_one_letter_code
_entity_poly.pdbx_strand_id
1 'polypeptide(L)'
;MNSLVHLALYLNELDVAAFVYTASQYHFLGDGTHALGQVNPHWRTKGRRAYEWERVPHEPDPEAGALTSYRPFPEEWIERLWEGPYAQAWQHLSENGGDYPSPEELVARTYVGNIAFEGDVREETPGSRVIEAAIMDDDPRTLWLLSWGGMNTIVRALLSIAEKHQGSSEWDAIREHVYAKVRVLGIADGVGQDNSWLDYGYALFPGLTLLRVPFVYGGYVDAKLAQEDSIELFRAPWPQEHLIAGNGPLMAEYKLYGDGRYYEGEPERFQFGEHARLDWGLDGMASMTFSPGDFMAEGDSMTFIPLLDTGLRGADDSGFETLLGPMFRDGERPGVGTASPFERPTGNPNPFLRALQEEFAARAQWCAHEYAACNHAPVIASVTPDLTAGAGELLAVHATATDPDGDALSAYWCYDPYVSRYSGERDLTLWRVTGLAALFAVPRDARAGDRFVLRLTVRDEVELPLTRYAEVAVTVH
;
A
#
# COMPACT_ATOMS: atom_id res chain seq x y z
N MET A 1 -0.69 0.44 -13.07
CA MET A 1 -1.36 1.75 -13.32
C MET A 1 -2.60 1.95 -12.45
N ASN A 2 -3.51 0.97 -12.26
CA ASN A 2 -4.65 1.10 -11.34
C ASN A 2 -4.23 1.64 -9.97
N SER A 3 -3.18 1.07 -9.37
CA SER A 3 -2.66 1.54 -8.09
C SER A 3 -2.18 3.00 -8.12
N LEU A 4 -1.68 3.49 -9.26
CA LEU A 4 -1.28 4.89 -9.38
C LEU A 4 -2.48 5.83 -9.47
N VAL A 5 -3.54 5.42 -10.18
CA VAL A 5 -4.81 6.16 -10.20
C VAL A 5 -5.42 6.22 -8.79
N HIS A 6 -5.39 5.11 -8.06
CA HIS A 6 -5.87 5.06 -6.69
C HIS A 6 -5.01 5.95 -5.76
N LEU A 7 -3.67 5.84 -5.83
CA LEU A 7 -2.76 6.71 -5.08
C LEU A 7 -3.00 8.20 -5.35
N ALA A 8 -3.31 8.55 -6.61
CA ALA A 8 -3.55 9.95 -7.00
C ALA A 8 -4.68 10.62 -6.19
N LEU A 9 -5.63 9.84 -5.67
CA LEU A 9 -6.71 10.33 -4.81
C LEU A 9 -6.27 10.67 -3.37
N TYR A 10 -5.06 10.27 -2.99
CA TYR A 10 -4.52 10.44 -1.63
C TYR A 10 -3.23 11.28 -1.58
N LEU A 11 -2.91 11.97 -2.68
CA LEU A 11 -1.72 12.81 -2.74
C LEU A 11 -1.80 14.07 -1.84
N ASN A 12 -2.96 14.37 -1.30
CA ASN A 12 -3.13 15.38 -0.25
C ASN A 12 -2.74 14.87 1.16
N GLU A 13 -2.66 13.57 1.37
CA GLU A 13 -2.30 12.95 2.65
C GLU A 13 -0.85 12.45 2.67
N LEU A 14 -0.27 12.19 1.50
CA LEU A 14 1.05 11.60 1.33
C LEU A 14 2.02 12.61 0.70
N ASP A 15 3.06 12.98 1.43
CA ASP A 15 4.15 13.81 0.90
C ASP A 15 5.08 12.96 0.03
N VAL A 16 4.73 12.81 -1.24
CA VAL A 16 5.48 11.99 -2.19
C VAL A 16 6.70 12.75 -2.69
N ALA A 17 7.88 12.30 -2.30
CA ALA A 17 9.16 12.90 -2.71
C ALA A 17 9.50 12.62 -4.18
N ALA A 18 9.22 11.42 -4.68
CA ALA A 18 9.50 11.05 -6.06
C ALA A 18 8.67 9.85 -6.54
N PHE A 19 8.39 9.85 -7.85
CA PHE A 19 7.98 8.68 -8.63
C PHE A 19 9.16 8.24 -9.47
N VAL A 20 9.49 6.95 -9.42
CA VAL A 20 10.71 6.46 -10.07
C VAL A 20 10.39 5.22 -10.91
N TYR A 21 10.59 5.33 -12.23
CA TYR A 21 10.54 4.16 -13.08
C TYR A 21 11.66 3.18 -12.71
N THR A 22 11.32 1.92 -12.58
CA THR A 22 12.27 0.85 -12.28
C THR A 22 12.00 -0.37 -13.15
N ALA A 23 12.93 -1.31 -13.20
CA ALA A 23 12.73 -2.57 -13.90
C ALA A 23 12.30 -3.67 -12.95
N SER A 24 11.50 -4.60 -13.46
CA SER A 24 11.21 -5.88 -12.84
C SER A 24 11.31 -6.98 -13.89
N GLN A 25 11.19 -8.23 -13.47
CA GLN A 25 11.14 -9.35 -14.43
C GLN A 25 9.98 -9.25 -15.43
N TYR A 26 8.94 -8.47 -15.10
CA TYR A 26 7.75 -8.28 -15.96
C TYR A 26 7.90 -7.07 -16.88
N HIS A 27 8.78 -6.15 -16.54
CA HIS A 27 8.81 -4.84 -17.18
C HIS A 27 10.22 -4.25 -17.16
N PHE A 28 10.85 -4.15 -18.32
CA PHE A 28 12.21 -3.63 -18.50
C PHE A 28 12.42 -3.18 -19.96
N LEU A 29 13.36 -2.28 -20.17
CA LEU A 29 13.72 -1.78 -21.52
C LEU A 29 14.35 -2.87 -22.39
N GLY A 30 15.18 -3.71 -21.79
CA GLY A 30 16.01 -4.66 -22.48
C GLY A 30 17.29 -4.04 -23.06
N ASP A 31 18.22 -4.90 -23.44
CA ASP A 31 19.49 -4.51 -24.09
C ASP A 31 19.53 -4.90 -25.58
N GLY A 32 18.41 -5.38 -26.11
CA GLY A 32 18.33 -5.86 -27.49
C GLY A 32 18.87 -7.28 -27.70
N THR A 33 19.38 -7.94 -26.66
CA THR A 33 20.03 -9.26 -26.76
C THR A 33 19.41 -10.34 -25.90
N HIS A 34 18.79 -9.97 -24.78
CA HIS A 34 18.14 -10.91 -23.86
C HIS A 34 16.65 -10.97 -24.11
N ALA A 35 16.14 -12.18 -24.28
CA ALA A 35 14.70 -12.42 -24.41
C ALA A 35 14.06 -12.59 -23.04
N LEU A 36 12.78 -12.26 -22.94
CA LEU A 36 11.96 -12.56 -21.78
C LEU A 36 12.03 -14.06 -21.43
N GLY A 37 12.14 -14.41 -20.17
CA GLY A 37 12.31 -15.77 -19.70
C GLY A 37 13.74 -16.32 -19.74
N GLN A 38 14.72 -15.55 -20.17
CA GLN A 38 16.13 -15.89 -20.02
C GLN A 38 16.65 -15.42 -18.65
N VAL A 39 17.58 -16.19 -18.07
CA VAL A 39 18.24 -15.80 -16.82
C VAL A 39 19.04 -14.53 -17.05
N ASN A 40 18.80 -13.51 -16.25
CA ASN A 40 19.55 -12.27 -16.30
C ASN A 40 21.04 -12.53 -15.97
N PRO A 41 21.96 -12.28 -16.91
CA PRO A 41 23.39 -12.56 -16.70
C PRO A 41 24.06 -11.64 -15.68
N HIS A 42 23.40 -10.55 -15.29
CA HIS A 42 23.90 -9.59 -14.31
C HIS A 42 23.53 -9.96 -12.87
N TRP A 43 22.71 -10.95 -12.66
CA TRP A 43 22.40 -11.41 -11.31
C TRP A 43 23.59 -12.16 -10.70
N ARG A 44 23.89 -11.86 -9.45
CA ARG A 44 24.94 -12.57 -8.68
C ARG A 44 24.51 -13.98 -8.29
N THR A 45 23.23 -14.17 -8.04
CA THR A 45 22.68 -15.46 -7.64
C THR A 45 22.43 -16.32 -8.86
N LYS A 46 23.31 -17.29 -9.08
CA LYS A 46 23.18 -18.23 -10.21
C LYS A 46 22.00 -19.19 -10.00
N GLY A 47 21.37 -19.55 -11.09
CA GLY A 47 20.33 -20.58 -11.10
C GLY A 47 18.99 -20.15 -10.53
N ARG A 48 18.80 -18.87 -10.33
CA ARG A 48 17.48 -18.39 -9.98
C ARG A 48 16.52 -18.66 -11.13
N ARG A 49 15.37 -19.22 -10.75
CA ARG A 49 14.28 -19.59 -11.66
C ARG A 49 13.21 -18.51 -11.71
N ALA A 50 13.65 -17.25 -11.77
CA ALA A 50 12.76 -16.10 -11.69
C ALA A 50 11.59 -16.19 -12.66
N TYR A 51 11.83 -16.76 -13.82
CA TYR A 51 10.83 -16.82 -14.87
C TYR A 51 10.09 -18.17 -14.96
N GLU A 52 10.29 -19.10 -14.03
CA GLU A 52 9.64 -20.42 -14.17
C GLU A 52 8.13 -20.37 -14.14
N TRP A 53 7.58 -19.52 -13.33
CA TRP A 53 6.13 -19.38 -13.20
C TRP A 53 5.52 -18.35 -14.18
N GLU A 54 6.36 -17.55 -14.84
CA GLU A 54 5.94 -16.61 -15.87
C GLU A 54 5.84 -17.19 -17.26
N ARG A 55 6.40 -18.36 -17.47
CA ARG A 55 6.42 -19.00 -18.80
C ARG A 55 5.03 -19.28 -19.36
N VAL A 56 4.05 -19.39 -18.50
CA VAL A 56 2.72 -19.87 -18.91
C VAL A 56 1.83 -18.76 -19.45
N PRO A 57 1.68 -17.57 -18.81
CA PRO A 57 0.76 -16.54 -19.32
C PRO A 57 1.40 -15.54 -20.26
N HIS A 58 2.73 -15.43 -20.24
CA HIS A 58 3.47 -14.38 -20.92
C HIS A 58 4.50 -14.93 -21.91
N GLU A 59 4.28 -16.17 -22.38
CA GLU A 59 5.14 -16.65 -23.46
C GLU A 59 5.11 -15.65 -24.61
N PRO A 60 6.28 -15.18 -25.06
CA PRO A 60 6.38 -14.32 -26.23
C PRO A 60 5.65 -15.01 -27.38
N ASP A 61 4.88 -14.24 -28.15
CA ASP A 61 4.37 -14.74 -29.42
C ASP A 61 5.53 -15.29 -30.23
N PRO A 62 5.56 -16.59 -30.55
CA PRO A 62 6.65 -17.17 -31.31
C PRO A 62 6.85 -16.51 -32.68
N GLU A 63 5.81 -15.85 -33.21
CA GLU A 63 5.84 -15.12 -34.47
C GLU A 63 6.42 -13.70 -34.31
N ALA A 64 6.39 -13.13 -33.09
CA ALA A 64 6.94 -11.79 -32.80
C ALA A 64 8.46 -11.76 -32.63
N GLY A 65 9.13 -12.91 -32.58
CA GLY A 65 10.57 -12.99 -32.33
C GLY A 65 10.95 -12.83 -30.85
N ALA A 66 12.23 -12.62 -30.59
CA ALA A 66 12.72 -12.43 -29.24
C ALA A 66 12.22 -11.11 -28.65
N LEU A 67 11.44 -11.19 -27.59
CA LEU A 67 11.02 -10.01 -26.82
C LEU A 67 12.15 -9.61 -25.88
N THR A 68 12.56 -8.36 -25.95
CA THR A 68 13.56 -7.77 -25.06
C THR A 68 12.92 -6.96 -23.92
N SER A 69 11.61 -6.81 -23.95
CA SER A 69 10.81 -6.17 -22.92
C SER A 69 9.39 -6.75 -22.93
N TYR A 70 8.80 -6.87 -21.76
CA TYR A 70 7.40 -7.25 -21.62
C TYR A 70 6.46 -6.07 -21.89
N ARG A 71 6.86 -4.88 -21.44
CA ARG A 71 6.22 -3.61 -21.78
C ARG A 71 7.24 -2.67 -22.42
N PRO A 72 6.84 -1.88 -23.42
CA PRO A 72 7.76 -0.97 -24.07
C PRO A 72 8.27 0.12 -23.13
N PHE A 73 9.56 0.46 -23.26
CA PHE A 73 10.18 1.64 -22.69
C PHE A 73 10.75 2.51 -23.84
N PRO A 74 10.99 3.80 -23.64
CA PRO A 74 10.65 4.57 -22.45
C PRO A 74 9.13 4.76 -22.34
N GLU A 75 8.63 4.59 -21.15
CA GLU A 75 7.25 4.90 -20.88
C GLU A 75 7.16 6.30 -20.28
N GLU A 76 6.30 7.10 -20.82
CA GLU A 76 5.94 8.42 -20.29
C GLU A 76 4.52 8.38 -19.72
N TRP A 77 4.04 7.19 -19.30
CA TRP A 77 2.67 7.02 -18.89
C TRP A 77 2.36 7.65 -17.52
N ILE A 78 3.37 7.80 -16.64
CA ILE A 78 3.23 8.50 -15.37
C ILE A 78 3.04 10.00 -15.65
N GLU A 79 3.93 10.59 -16.45
CA GLU A 79 3.83 11.99 -16.86
C GLU A 79 2.54 12.26 -17.62
N ARG A 80 2.15 11.39 -18.56
CA ARG A 80 0.87 11.51 -19.27
C ARG A 80 -0.33 11.45 -18.35
N LEU A 81 -0.28 10.65 -17.28
CA LEU A 81 -1.34 10.62 -16.28
C LEU A 81 -1.44 11.97 -15.55
N TRP A 82 -0.28 12.54 -15.17
CA TRP A 82 -0.24 13.83 -14.46
C TRP A 82 -0.69 15.00 -15.35
N GLU A 83 -0.17 15.11 -16.56
CA GLU A 83 -0.44 16.19 -17.49
C GLU A 83 -1.85 16.13 -18.11
N GLY A 84 -2.44 14.96 -18.17
CA GLY A 84 -3.74 14.73 -18.81
C GLY A 84 -4.87 14.50 -17.79
N PRO A 85 -5.17 13.25 -17.44
CA PRO A 85 -6.32 12.91 -16.60
C PRO A 85 -6.28 13.55 -15.21
N TYR A 86 -5.12 13.55 -14.54
CA TYR A 86 -4.98 14.18 -13.22
C TYR A 86 -5.14 15.71 -13.29
N ALA A 87 -4.53 16.36 -14.28
CA ALA A 87 -4.66 17.80 -14.45
C ALA A 87 -6.12 18.26 -14.60
N GLN A 88 -6.97 17.41 -15.21
CA GLN A 88 -8.40 17.69 -15.34
C GLN A 88 -9.17 17.49 -14.03
N ALA A 89 -8.70 16.61 -13.16
CA ALA A 89 -9.30 16.35 -11.85
C ALA A 89 -8.75 17.27 -10.74
N TRP A 90 -7.55 17.81 -10.91
CA TRP A 90 -6.76 18.47 -9.86
C TRP A 90 -7.51 19.61 -9.15
N GLN A 91 -8.26 20.44 -9.89
CA GLN A 91 -9.01 21.55 -9.27
C GLN A 91 -10.07 21.00 -8.31
N HIS A 92 -10.86 20.03 -8.74
CA HIS A 92 -11.90 19.42 -7.90
C HIS A 92 -11.31 18.64 -6.72
N LEU A 93 -10.23 17.90 -6.94
CA LEU A 93 -9.51 17.23 -5.86
C LEU A 93 -9.03 18.25 -4.81
N SER A 94 -8.44 19.38 -5.24
CA SER A 94 -7.96 20.43 -4.34
C SER A 94 -9.09 21.17 -3.61
N GLU A 95 -10.23 21.37 -4.26
CA GLU A 95 -11.43 21.95 -3.63
C GLU A 95 -12.02 21.03 -2.56
N ASN A 96 -11.97 19.70 -2.74
CA ASN A 96 -12.48 18.71 -1.81
C ASN A 96 -11.49 18.36 -0.69
N GLY A 97 -10.22 18.09 -1.02
CA GLY A 97 -9.26 17.53 -0.07
C GLY A 97 -8.11 18.45 0.35
N GLY A 98 -8.04 19.68 -0.19
CA GLY A 98 -6.98 20.64 0.16
C GLY A 98 -5.70 20.46 -0.66
N ASP A 99 -4.57 20.29 -0.02
CA ASP A 99 -3.21 20.41 -0.56
C ASP A 99 -2.78 19.31 -1.54
N TYR A 100 -3.50 19.13 -2.65
CA TYR A 100 -3.05 18.26 -3.73
C TYR A 100 -1.91 18.92 -4.53
N PRO A 101 -0.80 18.21 -4.78
CA PRO A 101 0.29 18.75 -5.61
C PRO A 101 -0.19 19.03 -7.03
N SER A 102 0.34 20.11 -7.62
CA SER A 102 0.00 20.45 -9.01
C SER A 102 0.51 19.40 -10.00
N PRO A 103 -0.09 19.29 -11.19
CA PRO A 103 0.41 18.41 -12.25
C PRO A 103 1.89 18.64 -12.57
N GLU A 104 2.33 19.90 -12.61
CA GLU A 104 3.72 20.29 -12.89
C GLU A 104 4.67 19.82 -11.79
N GLU A 105 4.26 19.89 -10.52
CA GLU A 105 5.04 19.35 -9.40
C GLU A 105 5.19 17.84 -9.49
N LEU A 106 4.14 17.11 -9.86
CA LEU A 106 4.18 15.66 -10.02
C LEU A 106 5.09 15.23 -11.17
N VAL A 107 5.02 15.92 -12.31
CA VAL A 107 5.94 15.70 -13.43
C VAL A 107 7.39 15.97 -13.01
N ALA A 108 7.63 17.07 -12.29
CA ALA A 108 8.97 17.42 -11.80
C ALA A 108 9.53 16.41 -10.78
N ARG A 109 8.67 15.65 -10.11
CA ARG A 109 9.02 14.57 -9.17
C ARG A 109 9.07 13.18 -9.83
N THR A 110 8.93 13.08 -11.15
CA THR A 110 8.98 11.81 -11.88
C THR A 110 10.36 11.62 -12.51
N TYR A 111 11.01 10.49 -12.23
CA TYR A 111 12.40 10.22 -12.60
C TYR A 111 12.56 8.85 -13.24
N VAL A 112 13.52 8.74 -14.14
CA VAL A 112 13.94 7.45 -14.69
C VAL A 112 15.01 6.84 -13.80
N GLY A 113 14.75 5.62 -13.32
CA GLY A 113 15.67 4.81 -12.56
C GLY A 113 16.40 3.78 -13.41
N ASN A 114 16.71 2.64 -12.80
CA ASN A 114 17.41 1.55 -13.48
C ASN A 114 16.40 0.66 -14.21
N ILE A 115 16.23 0.88 -15.50
CA ILE A 115 15.17 0.27 -16.32
C ILE A 115 15.68 -0.75 -17.35
N ALA A 116 17.00 -0.98 -17.45
CA ALA A 116 17.54 -1.84 -18.50
C ALA A 116 17.16 -3.30 -18.35
N PHE A 117 17.24 -3.85 -17.12
CA PHE A 117 16.86 -5.21 -16.78
C PHE A 117 16.37 -5.29 -15.33
N GLU A 118 15.66 -6.35 -15.01
CA GLU A 118 15.42 -6.68 -13.61
C GLU A 118 16.73 -6.91 -12.86
N GLY A 119 16.85 -6.32 -11.68
CA GLY A 119 18.06 -6.41 -10.85
C GLY A 119 19.28 -5.63 -11.36
N ASP A 120 19.15 -4.79 -12.37
CA ASP A 120 20.24 -3.95 -12.84
C ASP A 120 20.55 -2.84 -11.82
N VAL A 121 21.77 -2.90 -11.25
CA VAL A 121 22.30 -1.95 -10.27
C VAL A 121 23.63 -1.34 -10.68
N ARG A 122 24.02 -1.46 -11.97
CA ARG A 122 25.37 -1.10 -12.45
C ARG A 122 25.65 0.39 -12.39
N GLU A 123 24.70 1.22 -12.79
CA GLU A 123 24.92 2.65 -13.00
C GLU A 123 23.99 3.49 -12.14
N GLU A 124 24.49 4.62 -11.67
CA GLU A 124 23.63 5.65 -11.07
C GLU A 124 22.72 6.28 -12.14
N THR A 125 21.47 6.47 -11.78
CA THR A 125 20.45 7.09 -12.62
C THR A 125 19.85 8.33 -11.92
N PRO A 126 19.11 9.20 -12.61
CA PRO A 126 18.38 10.27 -11.95
C PRO A 126 17.50 9.76 -10.81
N GLY A 127 16.79 8.62 -11.01
CA GLY A 127 15.96 8.00 -10.00
C GLY A 127 16.75 7.47 -8.79
N SER A 128 17.89 6.83 -8.99
CA SER A 128 18.71 6.36 -7.85
C SER A 128 19.33 7.53 -7.08
N ARG A 129 19.69 8.62 -7.75
CA ARG A 129 20.23 9.81 -7.07
C ARG A 129 19.19 10.56 -6.24
N VAL A 130 17.95 10.68 -6.70
CA VAL A 130 16.90 11.30 -5.89
C VAL A 130 16.56 10.46 -4.66
N ILE A 131 16.55 9.14 -4.79
CA ILE A 131 16.38 8.24 -3.65
C ILE A 131 17.54 8.37 -2.67
N GLU A 132 18.79 8.36 -3.14
CA GLU A 132 19.97 8.59 -2.30
C GLU A 132 19.89 9.93 -1.55
N ALA A 133 19.52 11.00 -2.24
CA ALA A 133 19.38 12.32 -1.62
C ALA A 133 18.31 12.33 -0.53
N ALA A 134 17.16 11.71 -0.75
CA ALA A 134 16.09 11.61 0.24
C ALA A 134 16.46 10.72 1.44
N ILE A 135 17.28 9.69 1.23
CA ILE A 135 17.81 8.86 2.33
C ILE A 135 18.77 9.69 3.20
N MET A 136 19.60 10.51 2.59
CA MET A 136 20.73 11.19 3.24
C MET A 136 20.41 12.61 3.73
N ASP A 137 19.20 13.13 3.48
CA ASP A 137 18.82 14.45 3.99
C ASP A 137 18.55 14.46 5.51
N ASP A 138 18.44 15.65 6.08
CA ASP A 138 18.22 15.88 7.52
C ASP A 138 16.73 15.90 7.93
N ASP A 139 15.79 15.55 7.04
CA ASP A 139 14.36 15.50 7.39
C ASP A 139 14.15 14.40 8.44
N PRO A 140 13.62 14.72 9.63
CA PRO A 140 13.46 13.74 10.71
C PRO A 140 12.31 12.75 10.47
N ARG A 141 11.47 12.97 9.47
CA ARG A 141 10.34 12.09 9.15
C ARG A 141 10.82 10.75 8.60
N THR A 142 10.07 9.70 8.86
CA THR A 142 10.32 8.39 8.24
C THR A 142 10.18 8.47 6.72
N LEU A 143 11.19 8.03 6.00
CA LEU A 143 11.14 7.87 4.55
C LEU A 143 10.67 6.45 4.21
N TRP A 144 9.52 6.38 3.55
CA TRP A 144 8.97 5.14 3.03
C TRP A 144 9.36 4.94 1.57
N LEU A 145 10.10 3.89 1.28
CA LEU A 145 10.45 3.47 -0.07
C LEU A 145 9.51 2.36 -0.51
N LEU A 146 8.57 2.70 -1.39
CA LEU A 146 7.53 1.78 -1.86
C LEU A 146 7.97 1.14 -3.17
N SER A 147 8.23 -0.16 -3.17
CA SER A 147 8.63 -0.89 -4.37
C SER A 147 7.41 -1.56 -5.01
N TRP A 148 6.99 -1.04 -6.15
CA TRP A 148 5.88 -1.56 -6.96
C TRP A 148 6.35 -2.47 -8.10
N GLY A 149 7.65 -2.55 -8.29
CA GLY A 149 8.33 -3.39 -9.25
C GLY A 149 9.60 -3.96 -8.64
N GLY A 150 10.69 -3.94 -9.41
CA GLY A 150 11.99 -4.33 -8.90
C GLY A 150 12.54 -3.34 -7.87
N MET A 151 13.38 -3.85 -7.00
CA MET A 151 14.08 -3.05 -5.99
C MET A 151 15.41 -2.47 -6.47
N ASN A 152 15.79 -2.75 -7.71
CA ASN A 152 17.10 -2.46 -8.25
C ASN A 152 17.49 -0.97 -8.16
N THR A 153 16.57 -0.04 -8.38
CA THR A 153 16.86 1.40 -8.26
C THR A 153 17.06 1.83 -6.80
N ILE A 154 16.26 1.31 -5.87
CA ILE A 154 16.46 1.50 -4.43
C ILE A 154 17.82 0.94 -4.01
N VAL A 155 18.12 -0.27 -4.45
CA VAL A 155 19.40 -0.92 -4.15
C VAL A 155 20.57 -0.17 -4.78
N ARG A 156 20.42 0.41 -5.99
CA ARG A 156 21.45 1.27 -6.57
C ARG A 156 21.73 2.51 -5.71
N ALA A 157 20.70 3.14 -5.16
CA ALA A 157 20.89 4.25 -4.24
C ALA A 157 21.69 3.83 -2.98
N LEU A 158 21.31 2.69 -2.37
CA LEU A 158 22.03 2.13 -1.21
C LEU A 158 23.49 1.75 -1.55
N LEU A 159 23.74 1.21 -2.75
CA LEU A 159 25.08 0.93 -3.24
C LEU A 159 25.89 2.22 -3.37
N SER A 160 25.30 3.29 -3.91
CA SER A 160 25.97 4.60 -4.04
C SER A 160 26.39 5.15 -2.67
N ILE A 161 25.53 5.05 -1.66
CA ILE A 161 25.88 5.42 -0.28
C ILE A 161 27.05 4.58 0.23
N ALA A 162 27.00 3.27 0.04
CA ALA A 162 28.08 2.39 0.46
C ALA A 162 29.41 2.66 -0.28
N GLU A 163 29.37 2.86 -1.59
CA GLU A 163 30.56 3.17 -2.41
C GLU A 163 31.22 4.48 -1.98
N LYS A 164 30.44 5.48 -1.55
CA LYS A 164 30.94 6.79 -1.10
C LYS A 164 31.49 6.75 0.34
N HIS A 165 30.93 5.91 1.22
CA HIS A 165 31.15 6.04 2.66
C HIS A 165 31.68 4.77 3.33
N GLN A 166 31.53 3.59 2.73
CA GLN A 166 32.04 2.34 3.30
C GLN A 166 33.57 2.39 3.45
N GLY A 167 34.05 2.15 4.67
CA GLY A 167 35.48 2.26 4.99
C GLY A 167 35.91 3.62 5.53
N SER A 168 35.02 4.61 5.57
CA SER A 168 35.25 5.87 6.29
C SER A 168 34.97 5.69 7.80
N SER A 169 35.43 6.63 8.61
CA SER A 169 35.11 6.68 10.04
C SER A 169 33.64 7.00 10.33
N GLU A 170 32.88 7.45 9.35
CA GLU A 170 31.47 7.85 9.45
C GLU A 170 30.51 6.72 9.08
N TRP A 171 31.00 5.61 8.55
CA TRP A 171 30.17 4.53 8.01
C TRP A 171 29.13 3.99 9.00
N ASP A 172 29.52 3.78 10.24
CA ASP A 172 28.60 3.26 11.27
C ASP A 172 27.49 4.28 11.58
N ALA A 173 27.81 5.58 11.66
CA ALA A 173 26.82 6.63 11.86
C ALA A 173 25.85 6.76 10.69
N ILE A 174 26.36 6.61 9.47
CA ILE A 174 25.52 6.63 8.24
C ILE A 174 24.56 5.44 8.23
N ARG A 175 25.03 4.24 8.59
CA ARG A 175 24.13 3.08 8.68
C ARG A 175 23.02 3.28 9.72
N GLU A 176 23.38 3.79 10.89
CA GLU A 176 22.39 4.09 11.93
C GLU A 176 21.38 5.13 11.46
N HIS A 177 21.81 6.17 10.74
CA HIS A 177 20.90 7.14 10.12
C HIS A 177 19.95 6.46 9.14
N VAL A 178 20.46 5.63 8.22
CA VAL A 178 19.63 4.88 7.26
C VAL A 178 18.62 3.98 7.99
N TYR A 179 19.05 3.27 9.04
CA TYR A 179 18.15 2.38 9.80
C TYR A 179 17.06 3.16 10.56
N ALA A 180 17.39 4.32 11.09
CA ALA A 180 16.41 5.16 11.78
C ALA A 180 15.38 5.76 10.83
N LYS A 181 15.85 6.26 9.67
CA LYS A 181 15.04 7.04 8.75
C LYS A 181 14.22 6.21 7.77
N VAL A 182 14.77 5.10 7.26
CA VAL A 182 14.22 4.41 6.09
C VAL A 182 13.41 3.17 6.47
N ARG A 183 12.27 3.03 5.84
CA ARG A 183 11.47 1.80 5.79
C ARG A 183 11.22 1.43 4.34
N VAL A 184 11.42 0.17 4.00
CA VAL A 184 11.15 -0.33 2.65
C VAL A 184 9.92 -1.21 2.69
N LEU A 185 8.94 -0.90 1.86
CA LEU A 185 7.73 -1.69 1.70
C LEU A 185 7.67 -2.20 0.27
N GLY A 186 7.79 -3.50 0.09
CA GLY A 186 7.88 -4.13 -1.23
C GLY A 186 6.85 -5.22 -1.44
N ILE A 187 6.35 -5.30 -2.68
CA ILE A 187 5.48 -6.37 -3.12
C ILE A 187 6.33 -7.60 -3.39
N ALA A 188 5.88 -8.72 -2.87
CA ALA A 188 6.59 -9.98 -2.91
C ALA A 188 8.04 -9.90 -2.37
N ASP A 189 8.64 -11.01 -2.12
CA ASP A 189 9.82 -11.15 -1.28
C ASP A 189 11.16 -11.03 -2.02
N GLY A 190 11.25 -10.19 -3.03
CA GLY A 190 12.43 -10.17 -3.90
C GLY A 190 12.54 -11.41 -4.78
N VAL A 191 11.63 -12.37 -4.64
CA VAL A 191 11.52 -13.57 -5.46
C VAL A 191 10.65 -13.30 -6.68
N GLY A 192 9.72 -12.36 -6.58
CA GLY A 192 8.73 -12.09 -7.63
C GLY A 192 9.11 -11.00 -8.61
N GLN A 193 9.91 -10.00 -8.22
CA GLN A 193 10.16 -8.83 -9.05
C GLN A 193 11.61 -8.73 -9.54
N ASP A 194 12.58 -8.80 -8.64
CA ASP A 194 14.00 -8.93 -8.91
C ASP A 194 14.77 -9.48 -7.69
N ASN A 195 16.09 -9.69 -7.83
CA ASN A 195 16.92 -10.22 -6.75
C ASN A 195 17.83 -9.19 -6.09
N SER A 196 17.76 -7.96 -6.51
CA SER A 196 18.75 -6.97 -6.13
C SER A 196 18.84 -6.77 -4.61
N TRP A 197 17.70 -6.86 -3.91
CA TRP A 197 17.70 -6.77 -2.46
C TRP A 197 18.46 -7.91 -1.79
N LEU A 198 18.21 -9.15 -2.19
CA LEU A 198 18.90 -10.32 -1.64
C LEU A 198 20.37 -10.38 -2.03
N ASP A 199 20.69 -9.93 -3.25
CA ASP A 199 22.03 -9.96 -3.78
C ASP A 199 22.93 -8.86 -3.23
N TYR A 200 22.38 -7.69 -2.89
CA TYR A 200 23.14 -6.51 -2.50
C TYR A 200 22.57 -5.81 -1.26
N GLY A 201 21.30 -5.43 -1.25
CA GLY A 201 20.70 -4.58 -0.24
C GLY A 201 20.83 -5.14 1.17
N TYR A 202 20.47 -6.41 1.34
CA TYR A 202 20.56 -7.11 2.63
C TYR A 202 22.00 -7.23 3.16
N ALA A 203 22.98 -7.43 2.27
CA ALA A 203 24.37 -7.55 2.68
C ALA A 203 24.98 -6.20 3.12
N LEU A 204 24.53 -5.11 2.50
CA LEU A 204 25.02 -3.75 2.79
C LEU A 204 24.37 -3.15 4.05
N PHE A 205 23.07 -3.34 4.19
CA PHE A 205 22.28 -2.77 5.26
C PHE A 205 21.41 -3.83 5.96
N PRO A 206 22.02 -4.79 6.68
CA PRO A 206 21.30 -5.92 7.27
C PRO A 206 20.29 -5.50 8.36
N GLY A 207 20.43 -4.31 8.92
CA GLY A 207 19.51 -3.76 9.92
C GLY A 207 18.38 -2.91 9.32
N LEU A 208 18.36 -2.73 7.99
CA LEU A 208 17.29 -1.94 7.36
C LEU A 208 15.97 -2.72 7.37
N THR A 209 14.91 -2.05 7.81
CA THR A 209 13.58 -2.66 7.87
C THR A 209 13.00 -2.81 6.46
N LEU A 210 12.82 -4.05 6.04
CA LEU A 210 12.05 -4.43 4.85
C LEU A 210 10.74 -5.07 5.28
N LEU A 211 9.64 -4.46 4.91
CA LEU A 211 8.30 -5.00 5.07
C LEU A 211 7.87 -5.61 3.75
N ARG A 212 7.56 -6.89 3.76
CA ARG A 212 7.08 -7.60 2.59
C ARG A 212 5.56 -7.65 2.59
N VAL A 213 4.97 -7.12 1.55
CA VAL A 213 3.54 -7.31 1.29
C VAL A 213 3.41 -8.61 0.49
N PRO A 214 2.70 -9.61 0.98
CA PRO A 214 2.43 -10.80 0.18
C PRO A 214 1.71 -10.40 -1.09
N PHE A 215 2.18 -10.94 -2.21
CA PHE A 215 1.51 -10.74 -3.49
C PHE A 215 0.15 -11.43 -3.44
N VAL A 216 -0.90 -10.63 -3.31
CA VAL A 216 -2.28 -11.10 -3.44
C VAL A 216 -2.77 -10.68 -4.81
N TYR A 217 -2.79 -11.62 -5.72
CA TYR A 217 -3.37 -11.43 -7.04
C TYR A 217 -4.87 -11.20 -6.89
N GLY A 218 -5.37 -10.13 -7.50
CA GLY A 218 -6.74 -9.73 -7.28
C GLY A 218 -6.87 -8.62 -6.23
N GLY A 219 -5.78 -7.85 -6.04
CA GLY A 219 -5.76 -6.76 -5.08
C GLY A 219 -5.91 -7.28 -3.66
N TYR A 220 -6.67 -6.56 -2.85
CA TYR A 220 -6.99 -6.96 -1.49
C TYR A 220 -8.31 -7.76 -1.39
N VAL A 221 -8.73 -8.36 -2.51
CA VAL A 221 -9.97 -9.15 -2.56
C VAL A 221 -9.69 -10.63 -2.76
N ASP A 222 -9.37 -11.30 -1.70
CA ASP A 222 -9.61 -12.72 -1.61
C ASP A 222 -11.01 -12.91 -0.96
N ALA A 223 -11.92 -13.62 -1.63
CA ALA A 223 -13.26 -13.91 -1.10
C ALA A 223 -13.24 -14.60 0.26
N LYS A 224 -12.15 -15.30 0.61
CA LYS A 224 -11.98 -15.91 1.94
C LYS A 224 -11.65 -14.88 3.01
N LEU A 225 -11.15 -13.71 2.62
CA LEU A 225 -10.65 -12.67 3.52
C LEU A 225 -11.60 -11.47 3.61
N ALA A 226 -12.47 -11.29 2.60
CA ALA A 226 -13.52 -10.29 2.64
C ALA A 226 -14.68 -10.76 3.54
N GLN A 227 -15.23 -9.86 4.33
CA GLN A 227 -16.49 -10.10 5.02
C GLN A 227 -17.62 -10.18 4.00
N GLU A 228 -18.67 -10.96 4.29
CA GLU A 228 -19.82 -11.09 3.37
C GLU A 228 -20.43 -9.73 3.02
N ASP A 229 -20.44 -8.79 3.98
CA ASP A 229 -20.97 -7.43 3.83
C ASP A 229 -20.06 -6.47 3.03
N SER A 230 -18.83 -6.84 2.71
CA SER A 230 -17.90 -6.04 1.91
C SER A 230 -17.70 -6.58 0.50
N ILE A 231 -17.96 -7.85 0.24
CA ILE A 231 -17.67 -8.51 -1.03
C ILE A 231 -18.42 -7.87 -2.20
N GLU A 232 -19.62 -7.38 -1.97
CA GLU A 232 -20.46 -6.71 -2.98
C GLU A 232 -19.78 -5.48 -3.58
N LEU A 233 -18.96 -4.76 -2.80
CA LEU A 233 -18.26 -3.54 -3.23
C LEU A 233 -17.14 -3.84 -4.25
N PHE A 234 -16.79 -5.10 -4.41
CA PHE A 234 -15.76 -5.56 -5.34
C PHE A 234 -16.35 -6.27 -6.56
N ARG A 235 -17.67 -6.44 -6.61
CA ARG A 235 -18.38 -7.13 -7.68
C ARG A 235 -19.13 -6.19 -8.58
N ALA A 236 -19.18 -6.54 -9.86
CA ALA A 236 -20.04 -5.83 -10.81
C ALA A 236 -21.52 -5.87 -10.35
N PRO A 237 -22.26 -4.76 -10.49
CA PRO A 237 -21.87 -3.52 -11.19
C PRO A 237 -21.21 -2.45 -10.32
N TRP A 238 -21.04 -2.68 -9.00
CA TRP A 238 -20.67 -1.63 -8.02
C TRP A 238 -19.38 -0.87 -8.39
N PRO A 239 -18.23 -1.51 -8.76
CA PRO A 239 -17.03 -0.76 -9.12
C PRO A 239 -17.21 0.14 -10.34
N GLN A 240 -18.00 -0.29 -11.33
CA GLN A 240 -18.30 0.52 -12.50
C GLN A 240 -19.15 1.74 -12.14
N GLU A 241 -20.15 1.56 -11.28
CA GLU A 241 -21.11 2.61 -10.89
C GLU A 241 -20.47 3.64 -9.97
N HIS A 242 -19.63 3.21 -9.01
CA HIS A 242 -19.12 4.07 -7.95
C HIS A 242 -17.68 4.55 -8.17
N LEU A 243 -16.83 3.77 -8.86
CA LEU A 243 -15.45 4.20 -9.09
C LEU A 243 -15.29 4.95 -10.43
N ILE A 244 -16.01 4.54 -11.48
CA ILE A 244 -15.72 5.01 -12.85
C ILE A 244 -16.80 5.95 -13.36
N ALA A 245 -18.08 5.55 -13.27
CA ALA A 245 -19.17 6.28 -13.93
C ALA A 245 -19.36 7.66 -13.31
N GLY A 246 -19.21 8.71 -14.15
CA GLY A 246 -19.40 10.10 -13.72
C GLY A 246 -18.21 10.72 -13.00
N ASN A 247 -17.14 9.99 -12.70
CA ASN A 247 -16.02 10.43 -11.89
C ASN A 247 -14.85 11.03 -12.70
N GLY A 248 -15.08 11.38 -13.94
CA GLY A 248 -14.15 12.15 -14.76
C GLY A 248 -12.99 11.37 -15.37
N PRO A 249 -12.08 12.08 -16.06
CA PRO A 249 -11.02 11.46 -16.84
C PRO A 249 -10.00 10.66 -16.02
N LEU A 250 -9.69 11.07 -14.78
CA LEU A 250 -8.75 10.34 -13.95
C LEU A 250 -9.29 8.94 -13.61
N MET A 251 -10.54 8.85 -13.20
CA MET A 251 -11.16 7.57 -12.88
C MET A 251 -11.48 6.73 -14.14
N ALA A 252 -11.57 7.35 -15.32
CA ALA A 252 -11.68 6.63 -16.58
C ALA A 252 -10.39 5.85 -16.92
N GLU A 253 -9.24 6.19 -16.34
CA GLU A 253 -8.00 5.42 -16.47
C GLU A 253 -8.00 4.15 -15.62
N TYR A 254 -8.86 4.07 -14.61
CA TYR A 254 -9.00 2.88 -13.80
C TYR A 254 -9.71 1.76 -14.56
N LYS A 255 -9.15 0.56 -14.58
CA LYS A 255 -9.66 -0.56 -15.37
C LYS A 255 -10.17 -1.69 -14.47
N LEU A 256 -11.26 -2.31 -14.91
CA LEU A 256 -11.90 -3.43 -14.23
C LEU A 256 -11.63 -4.74 -14.96
N TYR A 257 -11.80 -5.87 -14.29
CA TYR A 257 -11.61 -7.17 -14.92
C TYR A 257 -12.50 -7.33 -16.15
N GLY A 258 -11.91 -7.72 -17.26
CA GLY A 258 -12.65 -8.05 -18.47
C GLY A 258 -13.54 -6.92 -19.01
N ASP A 259 -13.23 -5.65 -18.73
CA ASP A 259 -14.03 -4.50 -19.17
C ASP A 259 -13.75 -4.09 -20.62
N GLY A 260 -12.93 -4.82 -21.35
CA GLY A 260 -12.55 -4.56 -22.75
C GLY A 260 -11.46 -3.52 -22.92
N ARG A 261 -10.93 -2.94 -21.84
CA ARG A 261 -9.85 -1.95 -21.84
C ARG A 261 -8.55 -2.57 -21.35
N TYR A 262 -7.44 -2.13 -21.85
CA TYR A 262 -6.12 -2.56 -21.40
C TYR A 262 -5.10 -1.44 -21.56
N TYR A 263 -3.99 -1.59 -20.85
CA TYR A 263 -2.90 -0.62 -20.93
C TYR A 263 -2.03 -0.87 -22.16
N GLU A 264 -1.49 0.20 -22.73
CA GLU A 264 -0.57 0.09 -23.85
C GLU A 264 0.59 -0.88 -23.53
N GLY A 265 0.86 -1.81 -24.44
CA GLY A 265 1.86 -2.84 -24.29
C GLY A 265 1.42 -4.10 -23.53
N GLU A 266 0.24 -4.11 -22.94
CA GLU A 266 -0.32 -5.34 -22.35
C GLU A 266 -1.07 -6.17 -23.39
N PRO A 267 -0.97 -7.52 -23.31
CA PRO A 267 -1.79 -8.39 -24.17
C PRO A 267 -3.29 -8.18 -23.92
N GLU A 268 -4.09 -8.18 -24.98
CA GLU A 268 -5.55 -8.01 -24.91
C GLU A 268 -6.24 -8.99 -23.96
N ARG A 269 -5.74 -10.20 -23.86
CA ARG A 269 -6.26 -11.23 -22.96
C ARG A 269 -5.78 -11.15 -21.54
N PHE A 270 -4.96 -10.17 -21.24
CA PHE A 270 -4.54 -9.93 -19.88
C PHE A 270 -5.72 -9.41 -19.05
N GLN A 271 -5.63 -9.38 -17.75
CA GLN A 271 -6.67 -9.11 -16.75
C GLN A 271 -7.86 -8.23 -17.17
N PHE A 272 -7.61 -7.24 -17.99
CA PHE A 272 -8.55 -6.18 -18.31
C PHE A 272 -9.18 -6.30 -19.70
N GLY A 273 -8.59 -7.03 -20.63
CA GLY A 273 -9.10 -7.18 -21.99
C GLY A 273 -10.44 -7.90 -22.06
N GLU A 274 -11.14 -7.79 -23.17
CA GLU A 274 -12.43 -8.46 -23.43
C GLU A 274 -12.37 -9.98 -23.21
N HIS A 275 -11.20 -10.58 -23.45
CA HIS A 275 -10.95 -12.01 -23.28
C HIS A 275 -10.05 -12.28 -22.06
N ALA A 276 -10.17 -11.44 -21.03
CA ALA A 276 -9.41 -11.58 -19.81
C ALA A 276 -9.48 -13.00 -19.23
N ARG A 277 -8.34 -13.52 -18.84
CA ARG A 277 -8.20 -14.85 -18.25
C ARG A 277 -7.32 -14.77 -17.02
N LEU A 278 -7.60 -15.64 -16.08
CA LEU A 278 -6.75 -15.89 -14.92
C LEU A 278 -5.95 -17.20 -15.10
N ASP A 279 -5.52 -17.51 -16.32
CA ASP A 279 -4.77 -18.74 -16.62
C ASP A 279 -3.26 -18.62 -16.36
N TRP A 280 -2.88 -17.91 -15.35
CA TRP A 280 -1.47 -17.66 -15.02
C TRP A 280 -0.77 -18.79 -14.27
N GLY A 281 -1.30 -19.99 -14.29
CA GLY A 281 -0.80 -21.06 -13.45
C GLY A 281 -1.00 -20.80 -11.95
N LEU A 282 -1.81 -19.81 -11.62
CA LEU A 282 -2.22 -19.46 -10.26
C LEU A 282 -3.50 -20.21 -9.85
N ASP A 283 -3.82 -21.32 -10.52
CA ASP A 283 -4.86 -22.24 -10.16
C ASP A 283 -4.68 -22.70 -8.72
N GLY A 284 -5.26 -21.99 -7.80
CA GLY A 284 -5.13 -22.19 -6.36
C GLY A 284 -4.76 -20.96 -5.54
N MET A 285 -4.29 -19.88 -6.17
CA MET A 285 -4.09 -18.60 -5.49
C MET A 285 -5.32 -17.69 -5.59
N ALA A 286 -6.07 -17.71 -6.69
CA ALA A 286 -7.35 -17.03 -6.79
C ALA A 286 -8.47 -17.92 -6.25
N SER A 287 -8.96 -17.60 -5.06
CA SER A 287 -10.12 -18.30 -4.48
C SER A 287 -11.45 -17.81 -5.05
N MET A 288 -11.43 -16.87 -5.99
CA MET A 288 -12.59 -16.22 -6.59
C MET A 288 -12.67 -16.47 -8.08
N THR A 289 -13.90 -16.63 -8.57
CA THR A 289 -14.21 -16.50 -9.99
C THR A 289 -14.55 -15.04 -10.26
N PHE A 290 -13.84 -14.41 -11.20
CA PHE A 290 -14.09 -13.04 -11.63
C PHE A 290 -15.08 -12.98 -12.79
N SER A 291 -15.90 -11.93 -12.79
CA SER A 291 -16.81 -11.59 -13.87
C SER A 291 -16.42 -10.23 -14.47
N PRO A 292 -16.70 -9.98 -15.76
CA PRO A 292 -16.43 -8.66 -16.34
C PRO A 292 -17.03 -7.54 -15.51
N GLY A 293 -16.25 -6.52 -15.22
CA GLY A 293 -16.63 -5.40 -14.36
C GLY A 293 -16.30 -5.58 -12.87
N ASP A 294 -15.78 -6.73 -12.46
CA ASP A 294 -15.30 -6.91 -11.10
C ASP A 294 -14.02 -6.10 -10.86
N PHE A 295 -13.86 -5.61 -9.63
CA PHE A 295 -12.61 -5.07 -9.14
C PHE A 295 -11.56 -6.18 -9.08
N MET A 296 -10.38 -5.97 -9.64
CA MET A 296 -9.42 -7.04 -9.68
C MET A 296 -8.01 -6.67 -9.24
N ALA A 297 -7.39 -5.66 -9.80
CA ALA A 297 -5.94 -5.60 -9.77
C ALA A 297 -5.41 -4.28 -9.25
N GLU A 298 -4.99 -4.29 -8.00
CA GLU A 298 -4.21 -3.24 -7.35
C GLU A 298 -3.16 -3.81 -6.40
N GLY A 299 -2.31 -4.71 -6.87
CA GLY A 299 -1.28 -5.30 -6.02
C GLY A 299 -0.41 -4.27 -5.31
N ASP A 300 -0.06 -3.18 -6.01
CA ASP A 300 0.84 -2.15 -5.50
C ASP A 300 0.22 -1.22 -4.45
N SER A 301 -1.09 -1.05 -4.46
CA SER A 301 -1.81 -0.20 -3.49
C SER A 301 -1.61 -0.65 -2.04
N MET A 302 -1.30 -1.90 -1.84
CA MET A 302 -0.96 -2.47 -0.53
C MET A 302 0.28 -1.85 0.11
N THR A 303 1.07 -1.11 -0.64
CA THR A 303 2.25 -0.42 -0.11
C THR A 303 1.94 0.97 0.45
N PHE A 304 0.94 1.67 -0.07
CA PHE A 304 0.59 3.01 0.42
C PHE A 304 -0.65 3.04 1.32
N ILE A 305 -1.61 2.13 1.15
CA ILE A 305 -2.82 2.08 1.98
C ILE A 305 -2.52 2.04 3.48
N PRO A 306 -1.50 1.30 3.98
CA PRO A 306 -1.15 1.32 5.39
C PRO A 306 -0.67 2.68 5.92
N LEU A 307 -0.31 3.60 5.03
CA LEU A 307 0.24 4.92 5.36
C LEU A 307 -0.82 6.04 5.34
N LEU A 308 -2.07 5.71 4.98
CA LEU A 308 -3.16 6.69 4.90
C LEU A 308 -3.56 7.16 6.30
N ASP A 309 -3.81 8.47 6.43
CA ASP A 309 -4.20 9.11 7.69
C ASP A 309 -5.69 8.90 8.00
N THR A 310 -6.00 7.72 8.48
CA THR A 310 -7.35 7.37 8.93
C THR A 310 -7.51 7.43 10.45
N GLY A 311 -6.44 7.75 11.17
CA GLY A 311 -6.36 7.76 12.63
C GLY A 311 -5.91 6.42 13.23
N LEU A 312 -5.63 5.39 12.42
CA LEU A 312 -4.93 4.18 12.83
C LEU A 312 -3.43 4.47 12.97
N ARG A 313 -2.77 3.89 13.97
CA ARG A 313 -1.39 4.22 14.37
C ARG A 313 -0.34 3.22 13.89
N GLY A 314 -0.75 2.17 13.17
CA GLY A 314 0.11 1.04 12.83
C GLY A 314 1.30 1.33 11.91
N ALA A 315 1.28 2.44 11.18
CA ALA A 315 2.42 2.89 10.38
C ALA A 315 3.60 3.37 11.26
N ASP A 316 3.28 4.03 12.39
CA ASP A 316 4.25 4.62 13.30
C ASP A 316 4.62 3.71 14.47
N ASP A 317 3.68 2.89 14.93
CA ASP A 317 3.84 2.00 16.09
C ASP A 317 3.35 0.58 15.79
N SER A 318 4.28 -0.36 15.81
CA SER A 318 4.02 -1.80 15.59
C SER A 318 3.01 -2.43 16.57
N GLY A 319 2.63 -1.71 17.61
CA GLY A 319 1.62 -2.14 18.56
C GLY A 319 0.17 -1.78 18.15
N PHE A 320 -0.05 -1.25 16.95
CA PHE A 320 -1.35 -0.86 16.43
C PHE A 320 -1.60 -1.44 15.05
N GLU A 321 -2.81 -1.30 14.54
CA GLU A 321 -3.18 -1.74 13.20
C GLU A 321 -3.06 -0.60 12.17
N THR A 322 -2.92 -0.99 10.91
CA THR A 322 -3.19 -0.16 9.74
C THR A 322 -4.50 -0.63 9.08
N LEU A 323 -4.95 0.03 8.04
CA LEU A 323 -6.08 -0.43 7.22
C LEU A 323 -5.88 -1.85 6.65
N LEU A 324 -4.65 -2.30 6.54
CA LEU A 324 -4.31 -3.64 6.08
C LEU A 324 -3.94 -4.61 7.23
N GLY A 325 -4.16 -4.22 8.47
CA GLY A 325 -3.77 -4.97 9.66
C GLY A 325 -2.41 -4.56 10.20
N PRO A 326 -1.87 -5.29 11.20
CA PRO A 326 -0.58 -4.95 11.81
C PRO A 326 0.57 -5.15 10.81
N MET A 327 1.41 -4.14 10.65
CA MET A 327 2.55 -4.17 9.71
C MET A 327 3.73 -5.00 10.22
N PHE A 328 3.86 -5.17 11.52
CA PHE A 328 5.01 -5.83 12.13
C PHE A 328 4.57 -7.10 12.85
N ARG A 329 5.21 -8.21 12.53
CA ARG A 329 5.03 -9.48 13.25
C ARG A 329 6.34 -9.92 13.88
N ASP A 330 6.25 -10.30 15.15
CA ASP A 330 7.39 -10.90 15.86
C ASP A 330 7.71 -12.28 15.28
N GLY A 331 9.00 -12.55 15.04
CA GLY A 331 9.53 -13.90 14.79
C GLY A 331 10.02 -14.21 13.40
N GLU A 332 9.99 -13.26 12.47
CA GLU A 332 10.59 -13.42 11.15
C GLU A 332 12.06 -12.94 11.12
N ARG A 333 12.77 -13.21 10.02
CA ARG A 333 14.20 -12.93 9.88
C ARG A 333 14.54 -11.51 10.31
N PRO A 334 15.66 -11.29 11.04
CA PRO A 334 16.09 -9.95 11.40
C PRO A 334 16.11 -9.02 10.18
N GLY A 335 15.47 -7.86 10.28
CA GLY A 335 15.36 -6.87 9.20
C GLY A 335 14.33 -7.19 8.10
N VAL A 336 13.64 -8.32 8.19
CA VAL A 336 12.57 -8.67 7.24
C VAL A 336 11.29 -8.91 8.03
N GLY A 337 10.41 -7.92 8.05
CA GLY A 337 9.04 -8.06 8.56
C GLY A 337 8.10 -8.52 7.44
N THR A 338 6.98 -9.10 7.79
CA THR A 338 5.90 -9.36 6.84
C THR A 338 4.69 -8.54 7.23
N ALA A 339 4.35 -7.54 6.42
CA ALA A 339 3.03 -6.96 6.49
C ALA A 339 2.04 -8.01 5.94
N SER A 340 1.09 -8.42 6.75
CA SER A 340 0.02 -9.30 6.26
C SER A 340 -1.23 -8.47 6.10
N PRO A 341 -1.52 -8.04 4.87
CA PRO A 341 -2.54 -7.04 4.63
C PRO A 341 -3.97 -7.52 4.90
N PHE A 342 -4.19 -8.82 5.01
CA PHE A 342 -5.55 -9.33 5.05
C PHE A 342 -5.80 -10.39 6.10
N GLU A 343 -4.78 -11.13 6.47
CA GLU A 343 -4.96 -12.27 7.35
C GLU A 343 -4.55 -11.92 8.78
N ARG A 344 -5.53 -11.75 9.63
CA ARG A 344 -5.30 -11.67 11.06
C ARG A 344 -4.84 -13.04 11.58
N PRO A 345 -4.06 -13.11 12.66
CA PRO A 345 -3.51 -14.37 13.19
C PRO A 345 -4.54 -15.47 13.45
N THR A 346 -5.82 -15.14 13.46
CA THR A 346 -6.94 -16.07 13.71
C THR A 346 -7.75 -16.43 12.47
N GLY A 347 -7.30 -16.01 11.27
CA GLY A 347 -8.04 -16.24 10.01
C GLY A 347 -9.30 -15.39 9.86
N ASN A 348 -9.49 -14.37 10.68
CA ASN A 348 -10.61 -13.45 10.54
C ASN A 348 -10.36 -12.45 9.41
N PRO A 349 -11.41 -12.07 8.67
CA PRO A 349 -11.28 -11.09 7.59
C PRO A 349 -10.88 -9.71 8.13
N ASN A 350 -10.28 -8.90 7.26
CA ASN A 350 -9.92 -7.53 7.57
C ASN A 350 -11.19 -6.66 7.74
N PRO A 351 -11.42 -6.05 8.90
CA PRO A 351 -12.63 -5.27 9.18
C PRO A 351 -12.64 -3.90 8.49
N PHE A 352 -11.53 -3.49 7.89
CA PHE A 352 -11.37 -2.16 7.28
C PHE A 352 -11.68 -2.16 5.78
N LEU A 353 -11.85 -3.33 5.14
CA LEU A 353 -12.02 -3.44 3.68
C LEU A 353 -13.24 -2.66 3.16
N ARG A 354 -14.35 -2.72 3.88
CA ARG A 354 -15.56 -1.96 3.49
C ARG A 354 -15.28 -0.46 3.53
N ALA A 355 -14.74 0.04 4.63
CA ALA A 355 -14.43 1.47 4.80
C ALA A 355 -13.41 1.94 3.75
N LEU A 356 -12.40 1.13 3.46
CA LEU A 356 -11.42 1.44 2.42
C LEU A 356 -12.07 1.58 1.03
N GLN A 357 -12.95 0.66 0.66
CA GLN A 357 -13.61 0.69 -0.64
C GLN A 357 -14.63 1.82 -0.75
N GLU A 358 -15.37 2.11 0.33
CA GLU A 358 -16.30 3.23 0.39
C GLU A 358 -15.56 4.58 0.29
N GLU A 359 -14.41 4.72 0.98
CA GLU A 359 -13.58 5.92 0.86
C GLU A 359 -12.98 6.08 -0.55
N PHE A 360 -12.53 4.99 -1.17
CA PHE A 360 -12.09 5.02 -2.56
C PHE A 360 -13.18 5.57 -3.48
N ALA A 361 -14.42 5.10 -3.33
CA ALA A 361 -15.55 5.56 -4.14
C ALA A 361 -15.92 7.03 -3.84
N ALA A 362 -15.94 7.46 -2.60
CA ALA A 362 -16.20 8.86 -2.25
C ALA A 362 -15.12 9.79 -2.83
N ARG A 363 -13.83 9.44 -2.70
CA ARG A 363 -12.73 10.21 -3.31
C ARG A 363 -12.74 10.18 -4.84
N ALA A 364 -13.22 9.11 -5.45
CA ALA A 364 -13.41 9.05 -6.90
C ALA A 364 -14.37 10.14 -7.36
N GLN A 365 -15.44 10.44 -6.61
CA GLN A 365 -16.36 11.54 -6.91
C GLN A 365 -15.67 12.92 -6.84
N TRP A 366 -14.67 13.09 -5.96
CA TRP A 366 -13.90 14.33 -5.85
C TRP A 366 -13.16 14.69 -7.16
N CYS A 367 -12.94 13.73 -8.05
CA CYS A 367 -12.28 14.00 -9.34
C CYS A 367 -13.11 14.84 -10.31
N ALA A 368 -14.42 14.93 -10.12
CA ALA A 368 -15.33 15.52 -11.09
C ALA A 368 -16.43 16.41 -10.50
N HIS A 369 -16.55 16.44 -9.16
CA HIS A 369 -17.66 17.12 -8.51
C HIS A 369 -17.17 18.20 -7.55
N GLU A 370 -18.00 19.25 -7.38
CA GLU A 370 -17.76 20.34 -6.44
C GLU A 370 -17.91 19.87 -4.99
N TYR A 371 -17.27 20.53 -4.05
CA TYR A 371 -17.28 20.22 -2.62
C TYR A 371 -18.70 19.91 -2.07
N ALA A 372 -19.67 20.77 -2.37
CA ALA A 372 -21.05 20.61 -1.87
C ALA A 372 -21.80 19.38 -2.39
N ALA A 373 -21.23 18.68 -3.39
CA ALA A 373 -21.81 17.47 -3.98
C ALA A 373 -21.05 16.20 -3.57
N CYS A 374 -19.99 16.35 -2.79
CA CYS A 374 -19.13 15.25 -2.32
C CYS A 374 -19.30 15.05 -0.82
N ASN A 375 -18.97 13.85 -0.35
CA ASN A 375 -18.88 13.53 1.06
C ASN A 375 -17.45 13.71 1.57
N HIS A 376 -17.30 14.22 2.80
CA HIS A 376 -16.02 14.42 3.49
C HIS A 376 -15.99 13.69 4.83
N ALA A 377 -14.81 13.20 5.19
CA ALA A 377 -14.67 12.33 6.35
C ALA A 377 -14.94 13.06 7.68
N PRO A 378 -15.53 12.36 8.66
CA PRO A 378 -15.62 12.86 10.02
C PRO A 378 -14.27 13.29 10.59
N VAL A 379 -14.27 14.30 11.43
CA VAL A 379 -13.09 14.79 12.15
C VAL A 379 -13.18 14.41 13.62
N ILE A 380 -12.27 13.57 14.11
CA ILE A 380 -12.12 13.27 15.52
C ILE A 380 -11.26 14.36 16.14
N ALA A 381 -11.91 15.35 16.77
CA ALA A 381 -11.24 16.54 17.30
C ALA A 381 -10.43 16.25 18.58
N SER A 382 -10.84 15.26 19.36
CA SER A 382 -10.12 14.83 20.56
C SER A 382 -10.43 13.38 20.90
N VAL A 383 -9.47 12.71 21.52
CA VAL A 383 -9.63 11.35 22.07
C VAL A 383 -8.85 11.27 23.38
N THR A 384 -9.30 10.43 24.30
CA THR A 384 -8.55 10.09 25.53
C THR A 384 -7.12 9.65 25.14
N PRO A 385 -6.07 10.22 25.75
CA PRO A 385 -4.69 9.80 25.47
C PRO A 385 -4.44 8.37 25.97
N ASP A 386 -3.28 7.80 25.61
CA ASP A 386 -2.85 6.50 26.14
C ASP A 386 -2.80 6.54 27.67
N LEU A 387 -3.23 5.43 28.30
CA LEU A 387 -3.43 5.30 29.72
C LEU A 387 -2.49 4.27 30.36
N THR A 388 -2.26 4.44 31.66
CA THR A 388 -1.72 3.40 32.53
C THR A 388 -2.73 3.05 33.60
N ALA A 389 -2.86 1.79 33.98
CA ALA A 389 -3.86 1.33 34.95
C ALA A 389 -3.41 0.11 35.74
N GLY A 390 -4.00 -0.09 36.91
CA GLY A 390 -3.89 -1.31 37.70
C GLY A 390 -4.86 -2.40 37.24
N ALA A 391 -4.53 -3.65 37.53
CA ALA A 391 -5.45 -4.78 37.31
C ALA A 391 -6.79 -4.59 38.05
N GLY A 392 -7.90 -4.78 37.39
CA GLY A 392 -9.25 -4.61 37.93
C GLY A 392 -9.74 -3.16 37.94
N GLU A 393 -8.97 -2.19 37.49
CA GLU A 393 -9.38 -0.80 37.43
C GLU A 393 -10.41 -0.55 36.33
N LEU A 394 -11.34 0.37 36.60
CA LEU A 394 -12.35 0.79 35.64
C LEU A 394 -11.95 2.13 35.04
N LEU A 395 -11.76 2.16 33.71
CA LEU A 395 -11.34 3.31 32.96
C LEU A 395 -12.49 3.87 32.13
N ALA A 396 -12.50 5.19 31.94
CA ALA A 396 -13.39 5.84 31.00
C ALA A 396 -12.59 6.35 29.80
N VAL A 397 -13.05 6.03 28.60
CA VAL A 397 -12.53 6.58 27.36
C VAL A 397 -13.62 7.41 26.68
N HIS A 398 -13.21 8.53 26.07
CA HIS A 398 -14.13 9.45 25.40
C HIS A 398 -13.43 10.13 24.23
N ALA A 399 -14.23 10.60 23.29
CA ALA A 399 -13.80 11.39 22.15
C ALA A 399 -14.82 12.48 21.82
N THR A 400 -14.41 13.45 21.01
CA THR A 400 -15.30 14.38 20.35
C THR A 400 -15.09 14.28 18.84
N ALA A 401 -16.18 14.29 18.10
CA ALA A 401 -16.15 14.23 16.64
C ALA A 401 -17.21 15.16 16.04
N THR A 402 -16.92 15.67 14.86
CA THR A 402 -17.81 16.49 14.05
C THR A 402 -17.72 16.04 12.60
N ASP A 403 -18.72 16.37 11.83
CA ASP A 403 -18.74 16.15 10.40
C ASP A 403 -18.65 17.48 9.67
N PRO A 404 -17.77 17.65 8.63
CA PRO A 404 -17.63 18.89 7.90
C PRO A 404 -18.86 19.23 7.04
N ASP A 405 -19.61 18.23 6.59
CA ASP A 405 -20.82 18.39 5.78
C ASP A 405 -22.08 18.52 6.65
N GLY A 406 -21.94 18.26 7.95
CA GLY A 406 -23.01 18.32 8.93
C GLY A 406 -23.82 17.02 9.03
N ASP A 407 -23.30 15.93 8.53
CA ASP A 407 -23.94 14.64 8.53
C ASP A 407 -24.02 14.01 9.92
N ALA A 408 -25.01 13.13 10.09
CA ALA A 408 -25.15 12.38 11.32
C ALA A 408 -23.98 11.40 11.46
N LEU A 409 -23.48 11.27 12.69
CA LEU A 409 -22.37 10.35 13.01
C LEU A 409 -22.83 9.15 13.81
N SER A 410 -22.39 7.97 13.41
CA SER A 410 -22.37 6.78 14.25
C SER A 410 -20.97 6.57 14.82
N ALA A 411 -20.89 6.12 16.06
CA ALA A 411 -19.61 5.86 16.70
C ALA A 411 -19.70 4.70 17.68
N TYR A 412 -18.60 3.94 17.78
CA TYR A 412 -18.48 2.88 18.77
C TYR A 412 -17.03 2.59 19.16
N TRP A 413 -16.83 2.11 20.37
CA TRP A 413 -15.56 1.63 20.88
C TRP A 413 -15.53 0.11 20.89
N CYS A 414 -14.41 -0.47 20.53
CA CYS A 414 -14.13 -1.89 20.69
C CYS A 414 -12.74 -2.15 21.26
N TYR A 415 -12.56 -3.32 21.84
CA TYR A 415 -11.24 -3.85 22.19
C TYR A 415 -10.65 -4.53 20.96
N ASP A 416 -9.37 -4.26 20.68
CA ASP A 416 -8.66 -4.93 19.60
C ASP A 416 -7.72 -6.03 20.15
N PRO A 417 -8.11 -7.30 20.04
CA PRO A 417 -7.32 -8.40 20.56
C PRO A 417 -6.09 -8.74 19.72
N TYR A 418 -6.00 -8.23 18.48
CA TYR A 418 -4.95 -8.62 17.54
C TYR A 418 -3.62 -7.90 17.79
N VAL A 419 -3.69 -6.66 18.21
CA VAL A 419 -2.55 -5.81 18.56
C VAL A 419 -2.37 -5.65 20.06
N SER A 420 -3.30 -6.16 20.86
CA SER A 420 -3.18 -6.19 22.32
C SER A 420 -2.22 -7.31 22.77
N ARG A 421 -1.49 -7.04 23.83
CA ARG A 421 -0.57 -8.00 24.47
C ARG A 421 -1.16 -8.40 25.82
N TYR A 422 -2.01 -9.41 25.82
CA TYR A 422 -2.67 -9.96 27.01
C TYR A 422 -2.85 -11.46 26.84
N SER A 423 -2.44 -12.23 27.85
CA SER A 423 -2.46 -13.69 27.79
C SER A 423 -3.75 -14.34 28.28
N GLY A 424 -4.68 -13.53 28.83
CA GLY A 424 -5.96 -14.00 29.32
C GLY A 424 -7.04 -14.11 28.24
N GLU A 425 -8.30 -14.01 28.66
CA GLU A 425 -9.44 -14.04 27.74
C GLU A 425 -9.38 -12.89 26.75
N ARG A 426 -9.53 -13.18 25.45
CA ARG A 426 -9.42 -12.19 24.37
C ARG A 426 -10.74 -11.55 23.98
N ASP A 427 -11.86 -12.03 24.47
CA ASP A 427 -13.18 -11.46 24.21
C ASP A 427 -13.55 -10.47 25.33
N LEU A 428 -12.89 -9.32 25.35
CA LEU A 428 -13.14 -8.28 26.33
C LEU A 428 -14.17 -7.29 25.81
N THR A 429 -15.12 -6.97 26.66
CA THR A 429 -16.24 -6.07 26.34
C THR A 429 -15.99 -4.68 26.92
N LEU A 430 -16.25 -3.64 26.11
CA LEU A 430 -16.41 -2.28 26.59
C LEU A 430 -17.90 -2.00 26.85
N TRP A 431 -18.18 -1.38 28.00
CA TRP A 431 -19.55 -0.93 28.27
C TRP A 431 -19.80 0.43 27.62
N ARG A 432 -20.73 0.45 26.70
CA ARG A 432 -21.13 1.67 26.02
C ARG A 432 -21.80 2.65 26.98
N VAL A 433 -21.30 3.86 27.06
CA VAL A 433 -21.94 5.00 27.73
C VAL A 433 -22.69 5.85 26.71
N THR A 434 -21.97 6.23 25.62
CA THR A 434 -22.53 6.83 24.39
C THR A 434 -21.78 6.26 23.20
N GLY A 435 -22.07 6.70 21.97
CA GLY A 435 -21.25 6.33 20.80
C GLY A 435 -19.77 6.73 20.98
N LEU A 436 -19.54 7.94 21.49
CA LEU A 436 -18.19 8.52 21.66
C LEU A 436 -17.58 8.26 23.04
N ALA A 437 -18.27 7.57 23.97
CA ALA A 437 -17.76 7.29 25.30
C ALA A 437 -18.05 5.85 25.73
N ALA A 438 -17.07 5.21 26.36
CA ALA A 438 -17.17 3.86 26.85
C ALA A 438 -16.42 3.68 28.18
N LEU A 439 -16.74 2.62 28.89
CA LEU A 439 -16.01 2.16 30.07
C LEU A 439 -15.30 0.85 29.73
N PHE A 440 -14.05 0.76 30.12
CA PHE A 440 -13.24 -0.46 30.01
C PHE A 440 -12.78 -0.91 31.39
N ALA A 441 -13.07 -2.15 31.75
CA ALA A 441 -12.52 -2.75 32.96
C ALA A 441 -11.26 -3.54 32.63
N VAL A 442 -10.13 -3.12 33.15
CA VAL A 442 -8.90 -3.90 33.06
C VAL A 442 -9.12 -5.25 33.74
N PRO A 443 -8.82 -6.38 33.09
CA PRO A 443 -8.97 -7.70 33.70
C PRO A 443 -8.24 -7.82 35.04
N ARG A 444 -8.85 -8.51 36.02
CA ARG A 444 -8.24 -8.65 37.34
C ARG A 444 -6.99 -9.53 37.39
N ASP A 445 -6.82 -10.36 36.40
CA ASP A 445 -5.65 -11.24 36.19
C ASP A 445 -4.59 -10.63 35.25
N ALA A 446 -4.82 -9.39 34.79
CA ALA A 446 -3.83 -8.65 34.02
C ALA A 446 -2.55 -8.42 34.84
N ARG A 447 -1.42 -8.43 34.17
CA ARG A 447 -0.09 -8.33 34.76
C ARG A 447 0.63 -7.07 34.31
N ALA A 448 1.58 -6.61 35.08
CA ALA A 448 2.42 -5.49 34.68
C ALA A 448 3.08 -5.79 33.31
N GLY A 449 2.96 -4.83 32.39
CA GLY A 449 3.41 -4.96 31.01
C GLY A 449 2.35 -5.47 30.02
N ASP A 450 1.22 -5.98 30.49
CA ASP A 450 0.08 -6.24 29.60
C ASP A 450 -0.41 -4.93 28.96
N ARG A 451 -0.81 -5.00 27.69
CA ARG A 451 -1.26 -3.85 26.91
C ARG A 451 -2.58 -4.18 26.21
N PHE A 452 -3.53 -3.29 26.36
CA PHE A 452 -4.84 -3.36 25.71
C PHE A 452 -4.96 -2.20 24.73
N VAL A 453 -5.39 -2.47 23.49
CA VAL A 453 -5.72 -1.44 22.51
C VAL A 453 -7.23 -1.31 22.40
N LEU A 454 -7.72 -0.11 22.61
CA LEU A 454 -9.13 0.26 22.48
C LEU A 454 -9.25 1.11 21.24
N ARG A 455 -10.10 0.71 20.29
CA ARG A 455 -10.33 1.45 19.05
C ARG A 455 -11.70 2.08 19.01
N LEU A 456 -11.74 3.36 18.69
CA LEU A 456 -12.94 4.09 18.31
C LEU A 456 -13.08 4.04 16.80
N THR A 457 -14.28 3.75 16.32
CA THR A 457 -14.70 3.92 14.94
C THR A 457 -15.76 5.02 14.90
N VAL A 458 -15.57 6.02 14.05
CA VAL A 458 -16.54 7.08 13.77
C VAL A 458 -16.84 7.08 12.28
N ARG A 459 -18.13 7.05 11.95
CA ARG A 459 -18.60 6.95 10.56
C ARG A 459 -19.78 7.90 10.36
N ASP A 460 -19.82 8.62 9.25
CA ASP A 460 -21.00 9.36 8.82
C ASP A 460 -22.11 8.42 8.30
N GLU A 461 -23.33 8.92 8.22
CA GLU A 461 -24.51 8.13 7.86
C GLU A 461 -25.07 8.59 6.50
N VAL A 462 -24.26 8.43 5.43
CA VAL A 462 -24.61 8.75 4.06
C VAL A 462 -24.47 7.53 3.13
N GLU A 463 -24.73 7.70 1.84
CA GLU A 463 -24.73 6.59 0.86
C GLU A 463 -23.33 5.99 0.66
N LEU A 464 -22.28 6.82 0.56
CA LEU A 464 -20.88 6.41 0.53
C LEU A 464 -20.18 6.93 1.80
N PRO A 465 -20.38 6.24 2.93
CA PRO A 465 -19.94 6.77 4.21
C PRO A 465 -18.43 6.68 4.37
N LEU A 466 -17.88 7.70 5.02
CA LEU A 466 -16.46 7.77 5.36
C LEU A 466 -16.23 7.45 6.82
N THR A 467 -15.10 6.81 7.09
CA THR A 467 -14.78 6.30 8.42
C THR A 467 -13.44 6.85 8.90
N ARG A 468 -13.40 7.27 10.16
CA ARG A 468 -12.17 7.62 10.87
C ARG A 468 -12.05 6.84 12.16
N TYR A 469 -10.82 6.65 12.58
CA TYR A 469 -10.49 5.83 13.75
C TYR A 469 -9.71 6.65 14.78
N ALA A 470 -9.71 6.18 16.00
CA ALA A 470 -8.75 6.61 17.00
C ALA A 470 -8.45 5.42 17.92
N GLU A 471 -7.22 5.34 18.39
CA GLU A 471 -6.76 4.23 19.22
C GLU A 471 -6.18 4.72 20.53
N VAL A 472 -6.51 4.01 21.62
CA VAL A 472 -6.02 4.27 22.97
C VAL A 472 -5.34 3.01 23.49
N ALA A 473 -4.06 3.09 23.81
CA ALA A 473 -3.36 2.01 24.49
C ALA A 473 -3.53 2.13 26.01
N VAL A 474 -3.85 1.03 26.68
CA VAL A 474 -3.88 0.90 28.13
C VAL A 474 -2.76 -0.07 28.54
N THR A 475 -1.75 0.45 29.26
CA THR A 475 -0.63 -0.37 29.76
C THR A 475 -0.82 -0.64 31.26
N VAL A 476 -0.70 -1.90 31.65
CA VAL A 476 -0.82 -2.31 33.08
C VAL A 476 0.51 -2.10 33.80
N HIS A 477 0.45 -1.52 35.01
CA HIS A 477 1.59 -1.27 35.90
C HIS A 477 1.58 -2.12 37.16
#